data_e70de7d4de298337e7414d52e5d19498
#
_entry.id   e70de7d4de298337e7414d52e5d19498
#
_cell.length_a   1.000
_cell.length_b   1.000
_cell.length_c   1.000
_cell.angle_alpha   90.00
_cell.angle_beta   90.00
_cell.angle_gamma   90.00
#
_symmetry.space_group_name_H-M   'P 1'
#
loop_
_entity.id
_entity.type
_entity.pdbx_description
1 polymer ?
#
loop_
_entity_poly.entity_id
_entity_poly.type
_entity_poly.pdbx_seq_one_letter_code
_entity_poly.pdbx_strand_id
1 'polypeptide(L)'
;MALITKSTSIAEVLERCASARRIFDQHGLRGCGGVGGPAESLEFFATVHQANLDELLRELNAEIAKPSAAALPFQESIADYIYRRFFKAGVAVVLSIGAFWGAINLLQLAVARGFGQLDMMASIHAHAHAMIFGWMGLFVMGFAYQSFPRFKNTTLWRPELANLTFYLMLAGIGLRVVAEMLRRGVLAISLASVSAAVEVTAVALFITILICTARKSIEPPVYYEKFIFAAYFWFLVQALLDPILFFAKATAYSQAQLISRVALLDGPLRDMQLLGFGALIIAGVSQRFVPHVYGLQRPPRDLHRPIFILINGALLLDIASYVALRLTGRSVFIYTLELAYVLMLAWAVLLVKQLGIFSRAAQPDRTLKFVRSAYVWLLAAAAMLPFFLPHGFWTRQGFAHDYMAAYHHAYTVGFVSMMIVGVASRVVPILAGLDASRLSRLWGPFLLLNIGCIGRVSLQITADWFPQVAFPLVGLTGFLEVAALSWWGIELWRVMNIAANRPKLSVTSVQPARPQLISIAN
;
A
#
# COMPACT_ATOMS: atom_id res chain seq x y z
N MET A 1 -17.86 19.90 35.96
CA MET A 1 -17.71 19.35 34.59
C MET A 1 -17.64 17.82 34.69
N ALA A 2 -18.25 17.09 33.75
CA ALA A 2 -18.15 15.62 33.76
C ALA A 2 -16.70 15.19 33.51
N LEU A 3 -16.24 14.22 34.28
CA LEU A 3 -14.88 13.65 34.22
C LEU A 3 -14.66 12.97 32.85
N ILE A 4 -13.49 13.18 32.25
CA ILE A 4 -13.10 12.46 31.05
C ILE A 4 -12.75 11.02 31.42
N THR A 5 -13.35 10.09 30.68
CA THR A 5 -13.16 8.65 30.87
C THR A 5 -12.53 8.01 29.62
N LYS A 6 -12.10 6.76 29.74
CA LYS A 6 -11.50 6.00 28.64
C LYS A 6 -12.40 5.87 27.38
N SER A 7 -13.74 5.91 27.57
CA SER A 7 -14.73 5.84 26.48
C SER A 7 -15.02 7.19 25.82
N THR A 8 -14.58 8.32 26.39
CA THR A 8 -14.74 9.65 25.81
C THR A 8 -13.98 9.73 24.48
N SER A 9 -14.56 10.32 23.44
CA SER A 9 -13.89 10.49 22.16
C SER A 9 -12.91 11.67 22.16
N ILE A 10 -11.85 11.60 21.34
CA ILE A 10 -10.91 12.71 21.16
C ILE A 10 -11.64 13.97 20.70
N ALA A 11 -12.58 13.83 19.75
CA ALA A 11 -13.37 14.96 19.26
C ALA A 11 -14.15 15.65 20.38
N GLU A 12 -14.78 14.87 21.25
CA GLU A 12 -15.54 15.38 22.40
C GLU A 12 -14.64 16.11 23.42
N VAL A 13 -13.43 15.60 23.65
CA VAL A 13 -12.45 16.30 24.50
C VAL A 13 -12.03 17.63 23.90
N LEU A 14 -11.76 17.66 22.59
CA LEU A 14 -11.32 18.89 21.92
C LEU A 14 -12.45 19.94 21.79
N GLU A 15 -13.71 19.51 21.69
CA GLU A 15 -14.88 20.40 21.78
C GLU A 15 -14.99 21.07 23.16
N ARG A 16 -14.71 20.32 24.23
CA ARG A 16 -14.76 20.84 25.62
C ARG A 16 -13.53 21.69 25.97
N CYS A 17 -12.37 21.32 25.47
CA CYS A 17 -11.09 21.95 25.81
C CYS A 17 -10.12 21.89 24.60
N ALA A 18 -10.11 22.96 23.81
CA ALA A 18 -9.25 23.02 22.62
C ALA A 18 -7.75 22.99 22.95
N SER A 19 -7.32 23.45 24.15
CA SER A 19 -5.93 23.39 24.60
C SER A 19 -5.44 21.95 24.85
N ALA A 20 -6.36 20.99 25.08
CA ALA A 20 -6.03 19.57 25.22
C ALA A 20 -5.38 18.99 23.94
N ARG A 21 -5.49 19.69 22.78
CA ARG A 21 -4.81 19.31 21.55
C ARG A 21 -3.31 19.12 21.74
N ARG A 22 -2.66 19.98 22.54
CA ARG A 22 -1.23 19.89 22.84
C ARG A 22 -0.87 18.55 23.50
N ILE A 23 -1.70 18.10 24.44
CA ILE A 23 -1.51 16.82 25.13
C ILE A 23 -1.60 15.66 24.12
N PHE A 24 -2.65 15.65 23.30
CA PHE A 24 -2.76 14.63 22.25
C PHE A 24 -1.60 14.63 21.26
N ASP A 25 -1.09 15.79 20.87
CA ASP A 25 0.04 15.89 19.96
C ASP A 25 1.36 15.39 20.60
N GLN A 26 1.53 15.54 21.90
CA GLN A 26 2.64 14.94 22.66
C GLN A 26 2.56 13.40 22.66
N HIS A 27 1.36 12.86 22.69
CA HIS A 27 1.10 11.41 22.61
C HIS A 27 0.93 10.89 21.16
N GLY A 28 1.28 11.67 20.13
CA GLY A 28 1.38 11.21 18.74
C GLY A 28 0.21 11.50 17.83
N LEU A 29 -0.80 12.29 18.24
CA LEU A 29 -1.93 12.66 17.39
C LEU A 29 -1.50 13.46 16.15
N ARG A 30 -0.61 14.45 16.32
CA ARG A 30 0.12 15.18 15.27
C ARG A 30 -0.71 15.48 14.02
N GLY A 31 -1.74 16.33 14.14
CA GLY A 31 -2.58 16.75 13.00
C GLY A 31 -3.62 15.72 12.52
N CYS A 32 -3.66 14.51 13.08
CA CYS A 32 -4.65 13.51 12.73
C CYS A 32 -6.09 14.00 13.04
N GLY A 33 -6.98 13.80 12.07
CA GLY A 33 -8.39 14.20 12.19
C GLY A 33 -8.65 15.71 12.05
N GLY A 34 -7.64 16.53 11.70
CA GLY A 34 -7.77 17.99 11.59
C GLY A 34 -8.04 18.66 12.93
N VAL A 35 -8.72 19.83 12.92
CA VAL A 35 -9.00 20.61 14.14
C VAL A 35 -9.77 19.83 15.19
N GLY A 36 -10.79 19.06 14.78
CA GLY A 36 -11.66 18.29 15.69
C GLY A 36 -11.07 16.96 16.15
N GLY A 37 -9.90 16.54 15.63
CA GLY A 37 -9.36 15.21 15.92
C GLY A 37 -10.20 14.06 15.33
N PRO A 38 -9.74 12.82 15.47
CA PRO A 38 -10.48 11.63 15.06
C PRO A 38 -11.64 11.32 16.02
N ALA A 39 -12.69 10.72 15.48
CA ALA A 39 -13.87 10.27 16.23
C ALA A 39 -13.60 8.91 16.92
N GLU A 40 -12.52 8.81 17.68
CA GLU A 40 -12.08 7.58 18.35
C GLU A 40 -12.00 7.78 19.86
N SER A 41 -12.26 6.70 20.64
CA SER A 41 -12.16 6.75 22.10
C SER A 41 -10.71 6.91 22.56
N LEU A 42 -10.54 7.47 23.77
CA LEU A 42 -9.20 7.62 24.38
C LEU A 42 -8.52 6.27 24.62
N GLU A 43 -9.28 5.22 24.95
CA GLU A 43 -8.76 3.85 25.12
C GLU A 43 -8.19 3.32 23.80
N PHE A 44 -8.90 3.54 22.68
CA PHE A 44 -8.43 3.12 21.36
C PHE A 44 -7.20 3.93 20.95
N PHE A 45 -7.23 5.24 21.14
CA PHE A 45 -6.09 6.11 20.86
C PHE A 45 -4.82 5.69 21.62
N ALA A 46 -4.95 5.47 22.95
CA ALA A 46 -3.84 5.04 23.78
C ALA A 46 -3.27 3.69 23.29
N THR A 47 -4.14 2.75 22.90
CA THR A 47 -3.74 1.44 22.39
C THR A 47 -2.96 1.56 21.07
N VAL A 48 -3.48 2.34 20.12
CA VAL A 48 -2.86 2.49 18.78
C VAL A 48 -1.55 3.28 18.85
N HIS A 49 -1.50 4.33 19.68
CA HIS A 49 -0.33 5.17 19.84
C HIS A 49 0.66 4.66 20.89
N GLN A 50 0.31 3.55 21.60
CA GLN A 50 1.12 2.97 22.69
C GLN A 50 1.36 3.97 23.84
N ALA A 51 0.40 4.87 24.06
CA ALA A 51 0.41 5.84 25.15
C ALA A 51 -0.10 5.18 26.46
N ASN A 52 0.39 5.69 27.59
CA ASN A 52 -0.13 5.30 28.90
C ASN A 52 -1.52 5.94 29.11
N LEU A 53 -2.58 5.10 29.14
CA LEU A 53 -3.96 5.59 29.26
C LEU A 53 -4.22 6.35 30.55
N ASP A 54 -3.70 5.87 31.68
CA ASP A 54 -3.93 6.49 32.99
C ASP A 54 -3.24 7.86 33.08
N GLU A 55 -2.04 7.98 32.51
CA GLU A 55 -1.32 9.23 32.42
C GLU A 55 -2.05 10.23 31.51
N LEU A 56 -2.48 9.78 30.32
CA LEU A 56 -3.26 10.59 29.38
C LEU A 56 -4.56 11.11 30.02
N LEU A 57 -5.31 10.25 30.71
CA LEU A 57 -6.54 10.65 31.41
C LEU A 57 -6.26 11.66 32.53
N ARG A 58 -5.19 11.47 33.29
CA ARG A 58 -4.78 12.42 34.35
C ARG A 58 -4.43 13.79 33.77
N GLU A 59 -3.63 13.84 32.70
CA GLU A 59 -3.24 15.08 32.04
C GLU A 59 -4.45 15.82 31.44
N LEU A 60 -5.35 15.11 30.76
CA LEU A 60 -6.55 15.67 30.15
C LEU A 60 -7.51 16.22 31.21
N ASN A 61 -7.77 15.51 32.30
CA ASN A 61 -8.62 15.98 33.39
C ASN A 61 -8.01 17.17 34.11
N ALA A 62 -6.69 17.21 34.28
CA ALA A 62 -6.00 18.34 34.86
C ALA A 62 -6.05 19.60 33.95
N GLU A 63 -5.98 19.42 32.63
CA GLU A 63 -6.08 20.52 31.68
C GLU A 63 -7.48 21.13 31.65
N ILE A 64 -8.53 20.28 31.66
CA ILE A 64 -9.93 20.75 31.67
C ILE A 64 -10.30 21.47 32.97
N ALA A 65 -9.66 21.13 34.09
CA ALA A 65 -9.87 21.83 35.37
C ALA A 65 -9.27 23.25 35.39
N LYS A 66 -8.40 23.58 34.44
CA LYS A 66 -7.83 24.93 34.37
C LYS A 66 -8.85 25.93 33.79
N PRO A 67 -8.83 27.20 34.20
CA PRO A 67 -9.58 28.24 33.52
C PRO A 67 -9.19 28.26 32.04
N SER A 68 -10.20 28.31 31.15
CA SER A 68 -9.99 28.22 29.70
C SER A 68 -8.98 29.26 29.20
N ALA A 69 -7.75 28.88 29.00
CA ALA A 69 -6.80 29.67 28.25
C ALA A 69 -7.20 29.71 26.77
N ALA A 70 -7.07 30.86 26.12
CA ALA A 70 -7.37 30.98 24.68
C ALA A 70 -6.57 29.92 23.92
N ALA A 71 -7.27 29.04 23.21
CA ALA A 71 -6.62 27.99 22.42
C ALA A 71 -5.76 28.64 21.33
N LEU A 72 -4.50 28.21 21.23
CA LEU A 72 -3.66 28.59 20.10
C LEU A 72 -4.33 28.09 18.80
N PRO A 73 -4.38 28.92 17.75
CA PRO A 73 -5.00 28.52 16.50
C PRO A 73 -4.27 27.29 15.92
N PHE A 74 -5.02 26.24 15.63
CA PHE A 74 -4.50 25.06 14.95
C PHE A 74 -4.08 25.45 13.52
N GLN A 75 -2.79 25.37 13.22
CA GLN A 75 -2.28 25.58 11.87
C GLN A 75 -2.20 24.23 11.13
N GLU A 76 -3.07 24.06 10.14
CA GLU A 76 -3.05 22.90 9.23
C GLU A 76 -1.76 22.92 8.39
N SER A 77 -1.00 21.85 8.45
CA SER A 77 0.20 21.65 7.63
C SER A 77 -0.15 20.86 6.35
N ILE A 78 0.65 21.04 5.28
CA ILE A 78 0.58 20.18 4.09
C ILE A 78 0.67 18.71 4.48
N ALA A 79 1.49 18.39 5.49
CA ALA A 79 1.67 17.02 6.00
C ALA A 79 0.38 16.40 6.56
N ASP A 80 -0.63 17.18 6.95
CA ASP A 80 -1.86 16.67 7.55
C ASP A 80 -2.84 16.09 6.52
N TYR A 81 -2.72 16.48 5.26
CA TYR A 81 -3.61 16.05 4.17
C TYR A 81 -2.89 15.56 2.91
N ILE A 82 -1.56 15.40 2.96
CA ILE A 82 -0.73 15.00 1.81
C ILE A 82 -1.19 13.68 1.20
N TYR A 83 -1.63 12.70 2.02
CA TYR A 83 -2.13 11.40 1.59
C TYR A 83 -3.26 11.50 0.56
N ARG A 84 -4.11 12.53 0.64
CA ARG A 84 -5.30 12.68 -0.23
C ARG A 84 -4.92 12.74 -1.70
N ARG A 85 -3.85 13.46 -2.05
CA ARG A 85 -3.37 13.59 -3.44
C ARG A 85 -2.87 12.26 -3.96
N PHE A 86 -2.03 11.59 -3.20
CA PHE A 86 -1.47 10.30 -3.55
C PHE A 86 -2.54 9.23 -3.70
N PHE A 87 -3.47 9.13 -2.76
CA PHE A 87 -4.56 8.15 -2.80
C PHE A 87 -5.53 8.41 -3.94
N LYS A 88 -5.92 9.66 -4.18
CA LYS A 88 -6.76 10.02 -5.32
C LYS A 88 -6.10 9.68 -6.65
N ALA A 89 -4.82 10.01 -6.80
CA ALA A 89 -4.07 9.66 -8.00
C ALA A 89 -3.92 8.14 -8.15
N GLY A 90 -3.64 7.40 -7.08
CA GLY A 90 -3.61 5.94 -7.10
C GLY A 90 -4.94 5.32 -7.53
N VAL A 91 -6.08 5.85 -7.01
CA VAL A 91 -7.43 5.44 -7.47
C VAL A 91 -7.63 5.77 -8.95
N ALA A 92 -7.24 6.97 -9.40
CA ALA A 92 -7.37 7.36 -10.81
C ALA A 92 -6.52 6.45 -11.72
N VAL A 93 -5.27 6.14 -11.33
CA VAL A 93 -4.37 5.26 -12.08
C VAL A 93 -4.94 3.85 -12.15
N VAL A 94 -5.39 3.27 -11.04
CA VAL A 94 -5.91 1.89 -11.06
C VAL A 94 -7.18 1.77 -11.90
N LEU A 95 -8.03 2.80 -11.92
CA LEU A 95 -9.27 2.82 -12.71
C LEU A 95 -9.10 3.24 -14.18
N SER A 96 -7.89 3.59 -14.60
CA SER A 96 -7.59 3.97 -15.98
C SER A 96 -6.54 3.04 -16.60
N ILE A 97 -5.26 3.39 -16.48
CA ILE A 97 -4.13 2.65 -17.06
C ILE A 97 -3.69 1.44 -16.23
N GLY A 98 -4.25 1.26 -15.03
CA GLY A 98 -4.05 0.11 -14.16
C GLY A 98 -5.05 -1.02 -14.43
N ALA A 99 -5.89 -1.35 -13.45
CA ALA A 99 -6.80 -2.51 -13.50
C ALA A 99 -7.76 -2.48 -14.70
N PHE A 100 -8.28 -1.30 -15.10
CA PHE A 100 -9.14 -1.20 -16.28
C PHE A 100 -8.38 -1.59 -17.56
N TRP A 101 -7.16 -1.10 -17.75
CA TRP A 101 -6.32 -1.49 -18.88
C TRP A 101 -5.97 -3.00 -18.81
N GLY A 102 -5.70 -3.52 -17.60
CA GLY A 102 -5.53 -4.95 -17.38
C GLY A 102 -6.74 -5.78 -17.80
N ALA A 103 -7.97 -5.32 -17.51
CA ALA A 103 -9.20 -5.96 -17.95
C ALA A 103 -9.33 -5.96 -19.49
N ILE A 104 -8.92 -4.88 -20.17
CA ILE A 104 -8.87 -4.84 -21.64
C ILE A 104 -7.83 -5.83 -22.18
N ASN A 105 -6.64 -5.94 -21.57
CA ASN A 105 -5.64 -6.95 -21.95
C ASN A 105 -6.22 -8.37 -21.83
N LEU A 106 -6.99 -8.64 -20.77
CA LEU A 106 -7.67 -9.93 -20.60
C LEU A 106 -8.74 -10.19 -21.67
N LEU A 107 -9.50 -9.16 -22.01
CA LEU A 107 -10.47 -9.29 -23.10
C LEU A 107 -9.79 -9.60 -24.43
N GLN A 108 -8.65 -8.98 -24.70
CA GLN A 108 -7.84 -9.29 -25.88
C GLN A 108 -7.34 -10.75 -25.87
N LEU A 109 -6.85 -11.24 -24.72
CA LEU A 109 -6.47 -12.65 -24.55
C LEU A 109 -7.66 -13.60 -24.78
N ALA A 110 -8.84 -13.23 -24.27
CA ALA A 110 -10.06 -14.02 -24.43
C ALA A 110 -10.48 -14.12 -25.91
N VAL A 111 -10.41 -13.02 -26.65
CA VAL A 111 -10.75 -12.98 -28.08
C VAL A 111 -9.70 -13.73 -28.91
N ALA A 112 -8.41 -13.53 -28.61
CA ALA A 112 -7.31 -14.21 -29.31
C ALA A 112 -7.15 -15.68 -28.90
N ARG A 113 -7.81 -16.12 -27.82
CA ARG A 113 -7.70 -17.46 -27.21
C ARG A 113 -6.25 -17.86 -26.86
N GLY A 114 -5.45 -16.90 -26.42
CA GLY A 114 -4.07 -17.12 -25.98
C GLY A 114 -3.18 -15.90 -26.11
N PHE A 115 -1.92 -16.05 -25.70
CA PHE A 115 -0.88 -15.00 -25.77
C PHE A 115 -0.29 -14.79 -27.18
N GLY A 116 -1.06 -15.00 -28.23
CA GLY A 116 -0.61 -15.15 -29.60
C GLY A 116 0.10 -13.96 -30.26
N GLN A 117 0.27 -12.80 -29.62
CA GLN A 117 0.89 -11.64 -30.27
C GLN A 117 1.89 -10.93 -29.35
N LEU A 118 3.13 -10.76 -29.84
CA LEU A 118 4.16 -9.90 -29.22
C LEU A 118 3.69 -8.46 -29.01
N ASP A 119 2.66 -8.04 -29.75
CA ASP A 119 2.04 -6.72 -29.64
C ASP A 119 1.40 -6.47 -28.28
N MET A 120 0.95 -7.50 -27.59
CA MET A 120 0.39 -7.41 -26.24
C MET A 120 1.46 -7.14 -25.17
N MET A 121 2.72 -7.49 -25.40
CA MET A 121 3.78 -7.32 -24.41
C MET A 121 3.91 -5.86 -23.95
N ALA A 122 3.86 -4.90 -24.88
CA ALA A 122 3.94 -3.47 -24.55
C ALA A 122 2.77 -3.03 -23.65
N SER A 123 1.55 -3.47 -24.00
CA SER A 123 0.33 -3.20 -23.22
C SER A 123 0.39 -3.82 -21.81
N ILE A 124 0.87 -5.06 -21.70
CA ILE A 124 1.04 -5.75 -20.40
C ILE A 124 2.07 -5.03 -19.53
N HIS A 125 3.20 -4.60 -20.12
CA HIS A 125 4.25 -3.87 -19.36
C HIS A 125 3.78 -2.48 -18.94
N ALA A 126 3.03 -1.74 -19.77
CA ALA A 126 2.44 -0.46 -19.41
C ALA A 126 1.47 -0.61 -18.23
N HIS A 127 0.59 -1.62 -18.29
CA HIS A 127 -0.31 -1.98 -17.18
C HIS A 127 0.47 -2.33 -15.92
N ALA A 128 1.47 -3.21 -16.01
CA ALA A 128 2.26 -3.64 -14.87
C ALA A 128 3.00 -2.47 -14.21
N HIS A 129 3.62 -1.58 -15.01
CA HIS A 129 4.29 -0.39 -14.52
C HIS A 129 3.31 0.55 -13.78
N ALA A 130 2.13 0.81 -14.36
CA ALA A 130 1.08 1.61 -13.73
C ALA A 130 0.58 1.00 -12.40
N MET A 131 0.48 -0.32 -12.32
CA MET A 131 0.07 -1.00 -11.08
C MET A 131 1.14 -0.93 -9.99
N ILE A 132 2.43 -1.08 -10.34
CA ILE A 132 3.53 -1.04 -9.35
C ILE A 132 3.81 0.39 -8.88
N PHE A 133 4.08 1.33 -9.79
CA PHE A 133 4.43 2.70 -9.41
C PHE A 133 3.20 3.55 -9.09
N GLY A 134 2.11 3.37 -9.84
CA GLY A 134 0.88 4.15 -9.69
C GLY A 134 -0.02 3.62 -8.58
N TRP A 135 -0.53 2.39 -8.69
CA TRP A 135 -1.44 1.85 -7.67
C TRP A 135 -0.72 1.61 -6.35
N MET A 136 0.23 0.69 -6.31
CA MET A 136 0.93 0.36 -5.07
C MET A 136 1.86 1.49 -4.61
N GLY A 137 2.68 2.05 -5.49
CA GLY A 137 3.68 3.06 -5.15
C GLY A 137 3.07 4.34 -4.59
N LEU A 138 2.05 4.93 -5.25
CA LEU A 138 1.41 6.14 -4.75
C LEU A 138 0.69 5.91 -3.41
N PHE A 139 0.01 4.75 -3.23
CA PHE A 139 -0.60 4.43 -1.94
C PHE A 139 0.45 4.27 -0.83
N VAL A 140 1.56 3.58 -1.10
CA VAL A 140 2.67 3.44 -0.15
C VAL A 140 3.28 4.80 0.19
N MET A 141 3.58 5.64 -0.81
CA MET A 141 4.17 6.97 -0.58
C MET A 141 3.23 7.86 0.24
N GLY A 142 1.94 7.93 -0.14
CA GLY A 142 0.95 8.73 0.57
C GLY A 142 0.72 8.25 2.01
N PHE A 143 0.64 6.94 2.21
CA PHE A 143 0.51 6.34 3.54
C PHE A 143 1.76 6.60 4.39
N ALA A 144 2.96 6.43 3.83
CA ALA A 144 4.21 6.62 4.54
C ALA A 144 4.39 8.08 4.98
N TYR A 145 4.17 9.05 4.11
CA TYR A 145 4.25 10.47 4.47
C TYR A 145 3.26 10.86 5.58
N GLN A 146 2.10 10.21 5.59
CA GLN A 146 1.06 10.49 6.57
C GLN A 146 1.29 9.75 7.90
N SER A 147 1.67 8.47 7.87
CA SER A 147 1.67 7.59 9.04
C SER A 147 3.05 7.45 9.69
N PHE A 148 4.13 7.47 8.91
CA PHE A 148 5.48 7.23 9.44
C PHE A 148 5.93 8.31 10.45
N PRO A 149 5.69 9.63 10.22
CA PRO A 149 5.99 10.64 11.24
C PRO A 149 5.26 10.40 12.57
N ARG A 150 4.00 9.89 12.48
CA ARG A 150 3.19 9.56 13.66
C ARG A 150 3.72 8.33 14.38
N PHE A 151 4.15 7.31 13.65
CA PHE A 151 4.81 6.13 14.24
C PHE A 151 6.10 6.49 14.99
N LYS A 152 6.76 7.55 14.54
CA LYS A 152 8.00 8.07 15.13
C LYS A 152 7.77 9.27 16.08
N ASN A 153 6.53 9.58 16.42
CA ASN A 153 6.15 10.74 17.24
C ASN A 153 6.89 12.04 16.84
N THR A 154 6.97 12.31 15.54
CA THR A 154 7.68 13.47 14.97
C THR A 154 6.87 14.11 13.85
N THR A 155 7.41 15.16 13.23
CA THR A 155 6.83 15.83 12.06
C THR A 155 7.56 15.47 10.79
N LEU A 156 6.84 15.43 9.65
CA LEU A 156 7.43 15.14 8.34
C LEU A 156 8.52 16.17 8.01
N TRP A 157 9.69 15.68 7.58
CA TRP A 157 10.76 16.54 7.12
C TRP A 157 10.45 17.04 5.70
N ARG A 158 10.53 18.36 5.50
CA ARG A 158 10.30 19.02 4.19
C ARG A 158 9.03 18.56 3.46
N PRO A 159 7.81 18.85 3.96
CA PRO A 159 6.55 18.45 3.32
C PRO A 159 6.41 18.94 1.88
N GLU A 160 7.05 20.05 1.52
CA GLU A 160 7.06 20.62 0.16
C GLU A 160 7.77 19.68 -0.82
N LEU A 161 8.91 19.09 -0.41
CA LEU A 161 9.63 18.09 -1.21
C LEU A 161 8.81 16.80 -1.34
N ALA A 162 8.10 16.40 -0.27
CA ALA A 162 7.17 15.28 -0.35
C ALA A 162 6.04 15.54 -1.38
N ASN A 163 5.56 16.77 -1.45
CA ASN A 163 4.60 17.17 -2.47
C ASN A 163 5.22 17.19 -3.88
N LEU A 164 6.49 17.55 -4.04
CA LEU A 164 7.20 17.47 -5.32
C LEU A 164 7.29 16.02 -5.83
N THR A 165 7.55 15.05 -4.95
CA THR A 165 7.63 13.64 -5.35
C THR A 165 6.32 13.12 -5.95
N PHE A 166 5.17 13.68 -5.56
CA PHE A 166 3.88 13.38 -6.16
C PHE A 166 3.86 13.72 -7.66
N TYR A 167 4.26 14.93 -8.01
CA TYR A 167 4.25 15.39 -9.41
C TYR A 167 5.28 14.64 -10.26
N LEU A 168 6.48 14.40 -9.71
CA LEU A 168 7.52 13.64 -10.40
C LEU A 168 7.05 12.20 -10.68
N MET A 169 6.48 11.52 -9.69
CA MET A 169 5.98 10.16 -9.86
C MET A 169 4.86 10.09 -10.90
N LEU A 170 3.88 10.99 -10.82
CA LEU A 170 2.76 10.99 -11.76
C LEU A 170 3.20 11.30 -13.20
N ALA A 171 4.12 12.24 -13.37
CA ALA A 171 4.70 12.55 -14.67
C ALA A 171 5.49 11.34 -15.22
N GLY A 172 6.32 10.71 -14.40
CA GLY A 172 7.08 9.52 -14.78
C GLY A 172 6.18 8.38 -15.26
N ILE A 173 5.15 8.03 -14.48
CA ILE A 173 4.17 6.99 -14.86
C ILE A 173 3.53 7.31 -16.23
N GLY A 174 3.08 8.55 -16.43
CA GLY A 174 2.46 8.94 -17.70
C GLY A 174 3.43 8.84 -18.89
N LEU A 175 4.65 9.35 -18.75
CA LEU A 175 5.69 9.27 -19.78
C LEU A 175 6.06 7.82 -20.10
N ARG A 176 6.16 6.96 -19.06
CA ARG A 176 6.49 5.55 -19.25
C ARG A 176 5.40 4.80 -20.02
N VAL A 177 4.14 5.01 -19.68
CA VAL A 177 3.02 4.38 -20.39
C VAL A 177 3.03 4.76 -21.87
N VAL A 178 3.26 6.04 -22.19
CA VAL A 178 3.38 6.49 -23.58
C VAL A 178 4.59 5.85 -24.28
N ALA A 179 5.74 5.80 -23.62
CA ALA A 179 6.95 5.17 -24.16
C ALA A 179 6.74 3.66 -24.46
N GLU A 180 6.06 2.92 -23.57
CA GLU A 180 5.71 1.52 -23.79
C GLU A 180 4.81 1.35 -25.02
N MET A 181 3.83 2.24 -25.23
CA MET A 181 2.94 2.16 -26.39
C MET A 181 3.67 2.49 -27.70
N LEU A 182 4.64 3.39 -27.68
CA LEU A 182 5.49 3.68 -28.83
C LEU A 182 6.50 2.56 -29.12
N ARG A 183 6.86 1.74 -28.14
CA ARG A 183 7.72 0.54 -28.20
C ARG A 183 9.18 0.83 -28.59
N ARG A 184 9.44 1.55 -29.67
CA ARG A 184 10.77 1.78 -30.29
C ARG A 184 10.89 3.19 -30.85
N GLY A 185 12.10 3.55 -31.23
CA GLY A 185 12.41 4.83 -31.86
C GLY A 185 12.89 5.89 -30.88
N VAL A 186 13.42 6.98 -31.43
CA VAL A 186 14.04 8.05 -30.63
C VAL A 186 13.07 8.64 -29.61
N LEU A 187 11.81 8.89 -30.01
CA LEU A 187 10.80 9.45 -29.11
C LEU A 187 10.51 8.51 -27.93
N ALA A 188 10.31 7.20 -28.18
CA ALA A 188 10.07 6.23 -27.11
C ALA A 188 11.24 6.18 -26.13
N ILE A 189 12.48 6.13 -26.64
CA ILE A 189 13.71 6.11 -25.83
C ILE A 189 13.83 7.41 -25.02
N SER A 190 13.59 8.57 -25.61
CA SER A 190 13.66 9.87 -24.93
C SER A 190 12.62 9.97 -23.81
N LEU A 191 11.36 9.60 -24.07
CA LEU A 191 10.30 9.60 -23.06
C LEU A 191 10.61 8.63 -21.91
N ALA A 192 11.08 7.41 -22.22
CA ALA A 192 11.48 6.45 -21.21
C ALA A 192 12.68 6.93 -20.37
N SER A 193 13.64 7.63 -20.97
CA SER A 193 14.78 8.20 -20.26
C SER A 193 14.36 9.30 -19.29
N VAL A 194 13.46 10.20 -19.71
CA VAL A 194 12.91 11.25 -18.84
C VAL A 194 12.06 10.61 -17.74
N SER A 195 11.20 9.65 -18.08
CA SER A 195 10.41 8.90 -17.10
C SER A 195 11.30 8.28 -16.03
N ALA A 196 12.34 7.54 -16.43
CA ALA A 196 13.29 6.92 -15.51
C ALA A 196 13.96 7.95 -14.59
N ALA A 197 14.43 9.07 -15.14
CA ALA A 197 15.07 10.12 -14.35
C ALA A 197 14.13 10.72 -13.29
N VAL A 198 12.88 11.03 -13.65
CA VAL A 198 11.93 11.64 -12.72
C VAL A 198 11.41 10.63 -11.69
N GLU A 199 11.18 9.36 -12.06
CA GLU A 199 10.74 8.33 -11.14
C GLU A 199 11.83 7.94 -10.13
N VAL A 200 13.05 7.70 -10.59
CA VAL A 200 14.19 7.43 -9.70
C VAL A 200 14.42 8.61 -8.75
N THR A 201 14.33 9.83 -9.24
CA THR A 201 14.43 11.03 -8.41
C THR A 201 13.29 11.09 -7.37
N ALA A 202 12.06 10.79 -7.77
CA ALA A 202 10.91 10.76 -6.86
C ALA A 202 11.10 9.72 -5.74
N VAL A 203 11.54 8.50 -6.09
CA VAL A 203 11.79 7.42 -5.13
C VAL A 203 12.96 7.76 -4.21
N ALA A 204 14.06 8.28 -4.74
CA ALA A 204 15.22 8.69 -3.94
C ALA A 204 14.88 9.82 -2.96
N LEU A 205 14.14 10.84 -3.41
CA LEU A 205 13.64 11.91 -2.54
C LEU A 205 12.67 11.36 -1.47
N PHE A 206 11.75 10.48 -1.84
CA PHE A 206 10.84 9.82 -0.91
C PHE A 206 11.60 9.13 0.22
N ILE A 207 12.58 8.31 -0.12
CA ILE A 207 13.41 7.59 0.86
C ILE A 207 14.20 8.59 1.74
N THR A 208 14.81 9.60 1.14
CA THR A 208 15.57 10.63 1.85
C THR A 208 14.69 11.38 2.87
N ILE A 209 13.47 11.78 2.46
CA ILE A 209 12.52 12.47 3.34
C ILE A 209 12.18 11.59 4.56
N LEU A 210 11.93 10.30 4.35
CA LEU A 210 11.57 9.39 5.44
C LEU A 210 12.77 9.08 6.36
N ILE A 211 13.98 8.93 5.82
CA ILE A 211 15.20 8.80 6.63
C ILE A 211 15.42 10.07 7.48
N CYS A 212 15.32 11.25 6.88
CA CYS A 212 15.46 12.51 7.61
C CYS A 212 14.34 12.70 8.64
N THR A 213 13.11 12.24 8.35
CA THR A 213 12.01 12.22 9.31
C THR A 213 12.31 11.30 10.49
N ALA A 214 12.82 10.09 10.23
CA ALA A 214 13.22 9.16 11.28
C ALA A 214 14.32 9.74 12.19
N ARG A 215 15.31 10.43 11.60
CA ARG A 215 16.41 11.08 12.35
C ARG A 215 15.96 12.25 13.24
N LYS A 216 14.81 12.86 12.96
CA LYS A 216 14.21 13.90 13.84
C LYS A 216 13.53 13.34 15.07
N SER A 217 13.22 12.05 15.07
CA SER A 217 12.56 11.39 16.20
C SER A 217 13.54 11.10 17.32
N ILE A 218 13.07 11.24 18.55
CA ILE A 218 13.76 10.77 19.75
C ILE A 218 13.44 9.29 20.07
N GLU A 219 12.41 8.74 19.41
CA GLU A 219 11.99 7.35 19.61
C GLU A 219 13.05 6.40 19.05
N PRO A 220 13.45 5.37 19.81
CA PRO A 220 14.42 4.38 19.33
C PRO A 220 13.89 3.63 18.10
N PRO A 221 14.79 3.09 17.24
CA PRO A 221 14.39 2.25 16.12
C PRO A 221 13.67 0.99 16.62
N VAL A 222 12.51 0.69 16.01
CA VAL A 222 11.71 -0.50 16.32
C VAL A 222 11.88 -1.55 15.22
N TYR A 223 11.74 -2.84 15.58
CA TYR A 223 12.10 -3.93 14.69
C TYR A 223 11.35 -3.91 13.34
N TYR A 224 10.06 -3.54 13.32
CA TYR A 224 9.27 -3.46 12.08
C TYR A 224 9.82 -2.43 11.06
N GLU A 225 10.58 -1.43 11.53
CA GLU A 225 11.19 -0.42 10.65
C GLU A 225 12.22 -1.04 9.69
N LYS A 226 12.88 -2.14 10.09
CA LYS A 226 13.82 -2.86 9.22
C LYS A 226 13.13 -3.37 7.96
N PHE A 227 11.91 -3.87 8.08
CA PHE A 227 11.10 -4.30 6.94
C PHE A 227 10.74 -3.12 6.03
N ILE A 228 10.35 -2.00 6.63
CA ILE A 228 9.99 -0.78 5.90
C ILE A 228 11.19 -0.23 5.12
N PHE A 229 12.36 -0.10 5.76
CA PHE A 229 13.56 0.39 5.07
C PHE A 229 14.11 -0.60 4.05
N ALA A 230 14.01 -1.91 4.28
CA ALA A 230 14.34 -2.91 3.27
C ALA A 230 13.40 -2.82 2.05
N ALA A 231 12.09 -2.60 2.27
CA ALA A 231 11.14 -2.35 1.18
C ALA A 231 11.50 -1.09 0.38
N TYR A 232 11.93 -0.02 1.04
CA TYR A 232 12.37 1.20 0.36
C TYR A 232 13.66 0.99 -0.44
N PHE A 233 14.59 0.20 0.08
CA PHE A 233 15.76 -0.22 -0.68
C PHE A 233 15.37 -0.95 -1.97
N TRP A 234 14.48 -1.94 -1.89
CA TRP A 234 13.99 -2.65 -3.06
C TRP A 234 13.16 -1.77 -4.00
N PHE A 235 12.42 -0.78 -3.46
CA PHE A 235 11.73 0.21 -4.29
C PHE A 235 12.70 1.02 -5.14
N LEU A 236 13.86 1.40 -4.59
CA LEU A 236 14.89 2.10 -5.35
C LEU A 236 15.56 1.17 -6.37
N VAL A 237 15.93 -0.04 -5.97
CA VAL A 237 16.58 -1.02 -6.85
C VAL A 237 15.70 -1.33 -8.07
N GLN A 238 14.41 -1.62 -7.86
CA GLN A 238 13.50 -1.89 -8.96
C GLN A 238 13.22 -0.66 -9.82
N ALA A 239 13.21 0.56 -9.25
CA ALA A 239 13.08 1.80 -10.02
C ALA A 239 14.29 2.05 -10.93
N LEU A 240 15.48 1.59 -10.54
CA LEU A 240 16.69 1.63 -11.38
C LEU A 240 16.70 0.52 -12.45
N LEU A 241 16.13 -0.64 -12.17
CA LEU A 241 16.16 -1.81 -13.09
C LEU A 241 15.01 -1.79 -14.12
N ASP A 242 13.85 -1.22 -13.77
CA ASP A 242 12.70 -1.18 -14.67
C ASP A 242 12.99 -0.48 -16.02
N PRO A 243 13.69 0.68 -16.07
CA PRO A 243 14.13 1.28 -17.33
C PRO A 243 15.06 0.39 -18.14
N ILE A 244 15.92 -0.41 -17.49
CA ILE A 244 16.84 -1.33 -18.17
C ILE A 244 16.05 -2.37 -18.97
N LEU A 245 14.98 -2.91 -18.40
CA LEU A 245 14.08 -3.81 -19.13
C LEU A 245 13.45 -3.12 -20.35
N PHE A 246 13.01 -1.86 -20.23
CA PHE A 246 12.47 -1.10 -21.35
C PHE A 246 13.52 -0.93 -22.46
N PHE A 247 14.71 -0.45 -22.14
CA PHE A 247 15.79 -0.24 -23.13
C PHE A 247 16.22 -1.56 -23.77
N ALA A 248 16.28 -2.65 -23.00
CA ALA A 248 16.58 -3.99 -23.52
C ALA A 248 15.54 -4.44 -24.57
N LYS A 249 14.26 -4.12 -24.38
CA LYS A 249 13.20 -4.37 -25.36
C LYS A 249 13.30 -3.44 -26.56
N ALA A 250 13.40 -2.12 -26.33
CA ALA A 250 13.38 -1.10 -27.37
C ALA A 250 14.55 -1.20 -28.36
N THR A 251 15.69 -1.72 -27.91
CA THR A 251 16.92 -1.90 -28.70
C THR A 251 17.13 -3.32 -29.24
N ALA A 252 16.17 -4.24 -29.04
CA ALA A 252 16.28 -5.57 -29.60
C ALA A 252 16.12 -5.55 -31.13
N TYR A 253 17.08 -6.12 -31.85
CA TYR A 253 17.08 -6.15 -33.33
C TYR A 253 16.43 -7.42 -33.89
N SER A 254 16.17 -8.43 -33.08
CA SER A 254 15.49 -9.65 -33.46
C SER A 254 14.52 -10.13 -32.40
N GLN A 255 13.53 -10.95 -32.80
CA GLN A 255 12.59 -11.57 -31.87
C GLN A 255 13.29 -12.48 -30.86
N ALA A 256 14.28 -13.26 -31.29
CA ALA A 256 15.05 -14.13 -30.41
C ALA A 256 15.79 -13.33 -29.32
N GLN A 257 16.39 -12.21 -29.71
CA GLN A 257 17.06 -11.33 -28.75
C GLN A 257 16.06 -10.67 -27.79
N LEU A 258 14.90 -10.24 -28.28
CA LEU A 258 13.83 -9.68 -27.44
C LEU A 258 13.42 -10.70 -26.37
N ILE A 259 13.09 -11.93 -26.79
CA ILE A 259 12.67 -13.00 -25.87
C ILE A 259 13.79 -13.31 -24.86
N SER A 260 15.05 -13.44 -25.31
CA SER A 260 16.17 -13.74 -24.41
C SER A 260 16.36 -12.65 -23.35
N ARG A 261 16.31 -11.36 -23.73
CA ARG A 261 16.49 -10.23 -22.81
C ARG A 261 15.33 -10.11 -21.83
N VAL A 262 14.08 -10.25 -22.29
CA VAL A 262 12.92 -10.24 -21.42
C VAL A 262 12.96 -11.42 -20.44
N ALA A 263 13.25 -12.60 -20.94
CA ALA A 263 13.35 -13.80 -20.10
C ALA A 263 14.46 -13.73 -19.02
N LEU A 264 15.49 -12.93 -19.23
CA LEU A 264 16.53 -12.72 -18.23
C LEU A 264 16.15 -11.67 -17.17
N LEU A 265 15.45 -10.61 -17.56
CA LEU A 265 15.28 -9.41 -16.73
C LEU A 265 13.90 -9.33 -16.06
N ASP A 266 12.83 -9.82 -16.70
CA ASP A 266 11.46 -9.58 -16.23
C ASP A 266 11.16 -10.35 -14.93
N GLY A 267 11.52 -11.64 -14.84
CA GLY A 267 11.30 -12.45 -13.64
C GLY A 267 11.91 -11.81 -12.39
N PRO A 268 13.24 -11.60 -12.33
CA PRO A 268 13.89 -10.95 -11.19
C PRO A 268 13.32 -9.56 -10.87
N LEU A 269 12.97 -8.76 -11.88
CA LEU A 269 12.35 -7.46 -11.66
C LEU A 269 10.99 -7.60 -10.97
N ARG A 270 10.14 -8.56 -11.40
CA ARG A 270 8.84 -8.81 -10.76
C ARG A 270 9.00 -9.27 -9.32
N ASP A 271 9.95 -10.13 -9.02
CA ASP A 271 10.19 -10.60 -7.66
C ASP A 271 10.69 -9.46 -6.75
N MET A 272 11.56 -8.57 -7.24
CA MET A 272 11.94 -7.35 -6.52
C MET A 272 10.73 -6.42 -6.26
N GLN A 273 9.82 -6.28 -7.24
CA GLN A 273 8.61 -5.46 -7.13
C GLN A 273 7.60 -6.05 -6.14
N LEU A 274 7.33 -7.34 -6.25
CA LEU A 274 6.32 -8.00 -5.45
C LEU A 274 6.84 -8.34 -4.06
N LEU A 275 7.89 -9.11 -3.96
CA LEU A 275 8.42 -9.60 -2.69
C LEU A 275 9.33 -8.56 -2.01
N GLY A 276 10.23 -7.95 -2.77
CA GLY A 276 11.16 -6.96 -2.25
C GLY A 276 10.48 -5.67 -1.80
N PHE A 277 9.60 -5.09 -2.62
CA PHE A 277 8.88 -3.88 -2.24
C PHE A 277 7.53 -4.19 -1.59
N GLY A 278 6.64 -4.91 -2.30
CA GLY A 278 5.26 -5.13 -1.86
C GLY A 278 5.14 -5.93 -0.56
N ALA A 279 5.76 -7.12 -0.48
CA ALA A 279 5.65 -7.96 0.72
C ALA A 279 6.31 -7.34 1.94
N LEU A 280 7.53 -6.79 1.77
CA LEU A 280 8.26 -6.21 2.89
C LEU A 280 7.58 -4.98 3.47
N ILE A 281 7.02 -4.08 2.62
CA ILE A 281 6.30 -2.90 3.13
C ILE A 281 5.02 -3.30 3.86
N ILE A 282 4.25 -4.24 3.30
CA ILE A 282 3.03 -4.74 3.93
C ILE A 282 3.37 -5.47 5.24
N ALA A 283 4.39 -6.32 5.26
CA ALA A 283 4.83 -7.02 6.46
C ALA A 283 5.29 -6.05 7.56
N GLY A 284 6.07 -5.02 7.22
CA GLY A 284 6.52 -4.01 8.16
C GLY A 284 5.35 -3.22 8.77
N VAL A 285 4.50 -2.66 7.91
CA VAL A 285 3.32 -1.89 8.35
C VAL A 285 2.35 -2.77 9.15
N SER A 286 2.11 -4.01 8.70
CA SER A 286 1.21 -4.92 9.38
C SER A 286 1.66 -5.27 10.80
N GLN A 287 2.96 -5.43 11.03
CA GLN A 287 3.49 -5.71 12.36
C GLN A 287 3.21 -4.57 13.36
N ARG A 288 3.17 -3.34 12.89
CA ARG A 288 2.82 -2.17 13.71
C ARG A 288 1.32 -1.94 13.80
N PHE A 289 0.61 -2.06 12.67
CA PHE A 289 -0.77 -1.59 12.52
C PHE A 289 -1.81 -2.66 12.86
N VAL A 290 -1.71 -3.85 12.22
CA VAL A 290 -2.80 -4.83 12.20
C VAL A 290 -3.17 -5.37 13.59
N PRO A 291 -2.24 -5.89 14.41
CA PRO A 291 -2.62 -6.43 15.72
C PRO A 291 -3.16 -5.38 16.67
N HIS A 292 -2.67 -4.14 16.61
CA HIS A 292 -3.11 -3.06 17.50
C HIS A 292 -4.49 -2.54 17.11
N VAL A 293 -4.73 -2.31 15.82
CA VAL A 293 -6.02 -1.77 15.33
C VAL A 293 -7.18 -2.73 15.52
N TYR A 294 -6.93 -4.04 15.39
CA TYR A 294 -7.98 -5.06 15.52
C TYR A 294 -7.95 -5.81 16.84
N GLY A 295 -7.02 -5.52 17.73
CA GLY A 295 -6.84 -6.23 19.00
C GLY A 295 -6.58 -7.72 18.79
N LEU A 296 -5.69 -8.08 17.86
CA LEU A 296 -5.35 -9.46 17.58
C LEU A 296 -4.34 -10.00 18.59
N GLN A 297 -4.51 -11.25 18.99
CA GLN A 297 -3.59 -11.93 19.89
C GLN A 297 -2.35 -12.42 19.14
N ARG A 298 -1.18 -11.93 19.54
CA ARG A 298 0.11 -12.40 19.02
C ARG A 298 0.60 -13.63 19.79
N PRO A 299 1.39 -14.50 19.15
CA PRO A 299 2.06 -15.57 19.88
C PRO A 299 3.09 -14.99 20.86
N PRO A 300 3.37 -15.69 21.98
CA PRO A 300 4.31 -15.21 22.99
C PRO A 300 5.76 -15.15 22.48
N ARG A 301 6.09 -15.98 21.48
CA ARG A 301 7.44 -16.02 20.88
C ARG A 301 7.57 -14.98 19.78
N ASP A 302 8.59 -14.14 19.89
CA ASP A 302 8.92 -13.14 18.87
C ASP A 302 9.66 -13.79 17.69
N LEU A 303 9.07 -13.70 16.49
CA LEU A 303 9.59 -14.24 15.22
C LEU A 303 10.04 -13.14 14.25
N HIS A 304 10.12 -11.89 14.64
CA HIS A 304 10.45 -10.79 13.74
C HIS A 304 11.80 -10.98 13.04
N ARG A 305 12.83 -11.40 13.79
CA ARG A 305 14.18 -11.61 13.22
C ARG A 305 14.24 -12.73 12.19
N PRO A 306 13.76 -13.96 12.48
CA PRO A 306 13.76 -15.02 11.48
C PRO A 306 12.89 -14.69 10.26
N ILE A 307 11.73 -14.05 10.43
CA ILE A 307 10.88 -13.63 9.32
C ILE A 307 11.61 -12.64 8.41
N PHE A 308 12.35 -11.66 8.98
CA PHE A 308 13.11 -10.69 8.19
C PHE A 308 14.25 -11.33 7.40
N ILE A 309 15.02 -12.22 8.04
CA ILE A 309 16.15 -12.92 7.40
C ILE A 309 15.62 -13.84 6.30
N LEU A 310 14.54 -14.55 6.57
CA LEU A 310 13.99 -15.55 5.67
C LEU A 310 13.51 -14.93 4.36
N ILE A 311 12.73 -13.83 4.40
CA ILE A 311 12.24 -13.20 3.17
C ILE A 311 13.37 -12.60 2.33
N ASN A 312 14.31 -11.89 2.96
CA ASN A 312 15.41 -11.29 2.21
C ASN A 312 16.37 -12.34 1.67
N GLY A 313 16.67 -13.40 2.45
CA GLY A 313 17.50 -14.52 2.01
C GLY A 313 16.85 -15.32 0.88
N ALA A 314 15.56 -15.61 0.99
CA ALA A 314 14.80 -16.30 -0.05
C ALA A 314 14.75 -15.50 -1.36
N LEU A 315 14.48 -14.18 -1.28
CA LEU A 315 14.45 -13.30 -2.45
C LEU A 315 15.82 -13.19 -3.14
N LEU A 316 16.90 -13.05 -2.37
CA LEU A 316 18.26 -13.03 -2.94
C LEU A 316 18.64 -14.37 -3.58
N LEU A 317 18.27 -15.48 -2.93
CA LEU A 317 18.50 -16.83 -3.47
C LEU A 317 17.72 -17.05 -4.77
N ASP A 318 16.45 -16.62 -4.82
CA ASP A 318 15.60 -16.68 -5.99
C ASP A 318 16.21 -15.94 -7.17
N ILE A 319 16.50 -14.64 -7.00
CA ILE A 319 17.08 -13.79 -8.04
C ILE A 319 18.40 -14.37 -8.53
N ALA A 320 19.29 -14.76 -7.62
CA ALA A 320 20.61 -15.31 -7.97
C ALA A 320 20.48 -16.65 -8.72
N SER A 321 19.59 -17.54 -8.25
CA SER A 321 19.35 -18.84 -8.88
C SER A 321 18.74 -18.70 -10.25
N TYR A 322 17.74 -17.82 -10.40
CA TYR A 322 17.09 -17.56 -11.68
C TYR A 322 18.07 -17.00 -12.71
N VAL A 323 18.82 -15.95 -12.36
CA VAL A 323 19.82 -15.34 -13.25
C VAL A 323 20.90 -16.35 -13.62
N ALA A 324 21.44 -17.11 -12.65
CA ALA A 324 22.44 -18.12 -12.89
C ALA A 324 21.91 -19.25 -13.80
N LEU A 325 20.67 -19.70 -13.60
CA LEU A 325 20.02 -20.68 -14.48
C LEU A 325 19.93 -20.17 -15.92
N ARG A 326 19.49 -18.92 -16.11
CA ARG A 326 19.34 -18.31 -17.44
C ARG A 326 20.67 -18.08 -18.16
N LEU A 327 21.73 -17.75 -17.43
CA LEU A 327 23.05 -17.49 -18.01
C LEU A 327 23.86 -18.77 -18.28
N THR A 328 23.72 -19.79 -17.42
CA THR A 328 24.58 -20.98 -17.48
C THR A 328 23.90 -22.24 -18.01
N GLY A 329 22.54 -22.29 -17.96
CA GLY A 329 21.76 -23.47 -18.29
C GLY A 329 21.94 -24.66 -17.33
N ARG A 330 22.65 -24.49 -16.19
CA ARG A 330 22.96 -25.58 -15.26
C ARG A 330 21.74 -25.93 -14.39
N SER A 331 21.32 -27.19 -14.43
CA SER A 331 20.15 -27.70 -13.69
C SER A 331 20.25 -27.58 -12.17
N VAL A 332 21.47 -27.46 -11.59
CA VAL A 332 21.63 -27.24 -10.15
C VAL A 332 20.88 -26.00 -9.66
N PHE A 333 20.77 -24.95 -10.49
CA PHE A 333 20.06 -23.73 -10.13
C PHE A 333 18.54 -23.89 -10.11
N ILE A 334 17.99 -24.96 -10.69
CA ILE A 334 16.58 -25.32 -10.54
C ILE A 334 16.28 -25.72 -9.08
N TYR A 335 17.17 -26.51 -8.46
CA TYR A 335 16.99 -26.93 -7.06
C TYR A 335 17.15 -25.77 -6.08
N THR A 336 18.07 -24.85 -6.34
CA THR A 336 18.23 -23.66 -5.48
C THR A 336 17.07 -22.66 -5.65
N LEU A 337 16.49 -22.57 -6.84
CA LEU A 337 15.27 -21.80 -7.11
C LEU A 337 14.06 -22.40 -6.36
N GLU A 338 13.89 -23.72 -6.44
CA GLU A 338 12.84 -24.43 -5.71
C GLU A 338 12.99 -24.25 -4.19
N LEU A 339 14.22 -24.31 -3.67
CA LEU A 339 14.49 -24.02 -2.27
C LEU A 339 14.05 -22.60 -1.90
N ALA A 340 14.31 -21.59 -2.75
CA ALA A 340 13.87 -20.23 -2.51
C ALA A 340 12.34 -20.15 -2.41
N TYR A 341 11.60 -20.84 -3.27
CA TYR A 341 10.15 -20.91 -3.25
C TYR A 341 9.60 -21.55 -1.97
N VAL A 342 10.20 -22.64 -1.53
CA VAL A 342 9.82 -23.27 -0.23
C VAL A 342 10.10 -22.32 0.94
N LEU A 343 11.21 -21.59 0.92
CA LEU A 343 11.54 -20.62 1.95
C LEU A 343 10.56 -19.42 1.95
N MET A 344 10.07 -18.97 0.78
CA MET A 344 9.04 -17.96 0.66
C MET A 344 7.69 -18.42 1.24
N LEU A 345 7.30 -19.67 1.01
CA LEU A 345 6.12 -20.26 1.64
C LEU A 345 6.28 -20.32 3.17
N ALA A 346 7.44 -20.79 3.66
CA ALA A 346 7.72 -20.82 5.10
C ALA A 346 7.66 -19.41 5.72
N TRP A 347 8.19 -18.41 5.02
CA TRP A 347 8.10 -17.01 5.43
C TRP A 347 6.63 -16.54 5.57
N ALA A 348 5.78 -16.80 4.56
CA ALA A 348 4.39 -16.40 4.57
C ALA A 348 3.63 -17.01 5.77
N VAL A 349 3.85 -18.30 6.03
CA VAL A 349 3.27 -19.02 7.17
C VAL A 349 3.73 -18.41 8.51
N LEU A 350 5.03 -18.15 8.65
CA LEU A 350 5.57 -17.55 9.87
C LEU A 350 5.07 -16.13 10.10
N LEU A 351 4.94 -15.33 9.04
CA LEU A 351 4.40 -13.97 9.13
C LEU A 351 2.93 -13.98 9.59
N VAL A 352 2.09 -14.81 8.99
CA VAL A 352 0.68 -14.95 9.36
C VAL A 352 0.54 -15.39 10.83
N LYS A 353 1.38 -16.32 11.27
CA LYS A 353 1.44 -16.78 12.65
C LYS A 353 1.87 -15.65 13.60
N GLN A 354 2.93 -14.92 13.27
CA GLN A 354 3.45 -13.80 14.07
C GLN A 354 2.42 -12.68 14.27
N LEU A 355 1.63 -12.41 13.25
CA LEU A 355 0.59 -11.36 13.29
C LEU A 355 -0.68 -11.80 14.01
N GLY A 356 -0.88 -13.10 14.23
CA GLY A 356 -2.11 -13.63 14.81
C GLY A 356 -3.36 -13.34 13.97
N ILE A 357 -3.24 -13.32 12.64
CA ILE A 357 -4.27 -12.85 11.69
C ILE A 357 -5.63 -13.52 11.90
N PHE A 358 -5.62 -14.82 12.23
CA PHE A 358 -6.83 -15.62 12.41
C PHE A 358 -7.25 -15.74 13.86
N SER A 359 -6.57 -15.07 14.81
CA SER A 359 -7.00 -15.02 16.21
C SER A 359 -8.31 -14.21 16.36
N ARG A 360 -8.97 -14.37 17.51
CA ARG A 360 -10.17 -13.59 17.83
C ARG A 360 -9.81 -12.10 17.92
N ALA A 361 -10.51 -11.27 17.17
CA ALA A 361 -10.35 -9.83 17.25
C ALA A 361 -11.10 -9.28 18.46
N ALA A 362 -10.42 -8.53 19.32
CA ALA A 362 -11.05 -7.84 20.44
C ALA A 362 -11.85 -6.61 19.96
N GLN A 363 -11.45 -6.04 18.84
CA GLN A 363 -12.10 -4.88 18.21
C GLN A 363 -12.57 -5.25 16.79
N PRO A 364 -13.80 -5.80 16.64
CA PRO A 364 -14.31 -6.15 15.33
C PRO A 364 -14.52 -4.90 14.48
N ASP A 365 -13.96 -4.92 13.29
CA ASP A 365 -14.05 -3.83 12.31
C ASP A 365 -14.44 -4.37 10.94
N ARG A 366 -15.20 -3.58 10.18
CA ARG A 366 -15.65 -3.96 8.85
C ARG A 366 -14.52 -4.20 7.85
N THR A 367 -13.34 -3.66 8.10
CA THR A 367 -12.17 -3.77 7.22
C THR A 367 -11.33 -5.01 7.48
N LEU A 368 -11.47 -5.66 8.64
CA LEU A 368 -10.73 -6.86 9.02
C LEU A 368 -10.91 -8.01 8.01
N LYS A 369 -12.08 -8.12 7.37
CA LYS A 369 -12.33 -9.13 6.33
C LYS A 369 -11.36 -9.00 5.15
N PHE A 370 -11.04 -7.77 4.73
CA PHE A 370 -10.07 -7.52 3.66
C PHE A 370 -8.65 -7.93 4.08
N VAL A 371 -8.26 -7.57 5.30
CA VAL A 371 -6.94 -7.94 5.85
C VAL A 371 -6.80 -9.46 5.96
N ARG A 372 -7.81 -10.15 6.49
CA ARG A 372 -7.79 -11.62 6.57
C ARG A 372 -7.76 -12.27 5.19
N SER A 373 -8.58 -11.80 4.27
CA SER A 373 -8.59 -12.29 2.89
C SER A 373 -7.23 -12.06 2.21
N ALA A 374 -6.60 -10.90 2.41
CA ALA A 374 -5.27 -10.62 1.89
C ALA A 374 -4.25 -11.66 2.37
N TYR A 375 -4.25 -12.01 3.65
CA TYR A 375 -3.32 -13.02 4.15
C TYR A 375 -3.67 -14.46 3.74
N VAL A 376 -4.94 -14.78 3.48
CA VAL A 376 -5.31 -16.05 2.80
C VAL A 376 -4.72 -16.09 1.41
N TRP A 377 -4.84 -15.00 0.64
CA TRP A 377 -4.24 -14.89 -0.68
C TRP A 377 -2.71 -14.91 -0.69
N LEU A 378 -2.07 -14.32 0.32
CA LEU A 378 -0.61 -14.44 0.49
C LEU A 378 -0.19 -15.90 0.65
N LEU A 379 -0.90 -16.66 1.50
CA LEU A 379 -0.63 -18.08 1.69
C LEU A 379 -0.89 -18.89 0.42
N ALA A 380 -1.98 -18.58 -0.30
CA ALA A 380 -2.30 -19.23 -1.56
C ALA A 380 -1.23 -18.95 -2.63
N ALA A 381 -0.84 -17.68 -2.82
CA ALA A 381 0.19 -17.30 -3.75
C ALA A 381 1.55 -17.92 -3.39
N ALA A 382 1.94 -17.87 -2.11
CA ALA A 382 3.19 -18.49 -1.67
C ALA A 382 3.19 -20.01 -1.85
N ALA A 383 2.03 -20.68 -1.66
CA ALA A 383 1.87 -22.11 -1.92
C ALA A 383 1.97 -22.46 -3.42
N MET A 384 1.62 -21.54 -4.32
CA MET A 384 1.75 -21.77 -5.76
C MET A 384 3.21 -21.85 -6.22
N LEU A 385 4.14 -21.15 -5.56
CA LEU A 385 5.55 -21.09 -6.00
C LEU A 385 6.21 -22.47 -6.07
N PRO A 386 6.21 -23.34 -5.04
CA PRO A 386 6.80 -24.67 -5.13
C PRO A 386 6.13 -25.58 -6.16
N PHE A 387 4.90 -25.28 -6.58
CA PHE A 387 4.21 -26.04 -7.63
C PHE A 387 4.47 -25.53 -9.05
N PHE A 388 5.22 -24.44 -9.22
CA PHE A 388 5.51 -23.88 -10.54
C PHE A 388 6.27 -24.87 -11.45
N LEU A 389 7.35 -25.44 -10.95
CA LEU A 389 8.13 -26.42 -11.71
C LEU A 389 7.37 -27.73 -11.94
N PRO A 390 6.73 -28.36 -10.93
CA PRO A 390 5.85 -29.51 -11.15
C PRO A 390 4.74 -29.24 -12.16
N HIS A 391 4.11 -28.08 -12.14
CA HIS A 391 3.06 -27.69 -13.08
C HIS A 391 3.60 -27.67 -14.53
N GLY A 392 4.76 -27.02 -14.76
CA GLY A 392 5.40 -27.00 -16.06
C GLY A 392 5.76 -28.41 -16.57
N PHE A 393 6.16 -29.31 -15.68
CA PHE A 393 6.39 -30.71 -16.02
C PHE A 393 5.11 -31.45 -16.42
N TRP A 394 4.02 -31.29 -15.65
CA TRP A 394 2.72 -31.93 -15.93
C TRP A 394 2.07 -31.42 -17.21
N THR A 395 2.21 -30.12 -17.50
CA THR A 395 1.68 -29.50 -18.72
C THR A 395 2.61 -29.62 -19.92
N ARG A 396 3.80 -30.20 -19.74
CA ARG A 396 4.87 -30.32 -20.76
C ARG A 396 5.30 -28.99 -21.37
N GLN A 397 5.26 -27.95 -20.56
CA GLN A 397 5.69 -26.60 -20.94
C GLN A 397 7.07 -26.31 -20.37
N GLY A 398 7.95 -25.70 -21.17
CA GLY A 398 9.26 -25.25 -20.70
C GLY A 398 9.16 -24.10 -19.69
N PHE A 399 8.10 -23.29 -19.80
CA PHE A 399 7.72 -22.23 -18.85
C PHE A 399 6.20 -22.05 -18.89
N ALA A 400 5.54 -22.25 -17.75
CA ALA A 400 4.09 -22.15 -17.63
C ALA A 400 3.67 -20.69 -17.42
N HIS A 401 3.50 -19.94 -18.52
CA HIS A 401 3.18 -18.51 -18.50
C HIS A 401 1.85 -18.21 -17.80
N ASP A 402 0.81 -19.02 -18.05
CA ASP A 402 -0.52 -18.84 -17.47
C ASP A 402 -0.50 -19.11 -15.97
N TYR A 403 0.22 -20.13 -15.51
CA TYR A 403 0.41 -20.40 -14.09
C TYR A 403 1.15 -19.26 -13.38
N MET A 404 2.23 -18.74 -13.98
CA MET A 404 2.96 -17.60 -13.41
C MET A 404 2.10 -16.34 -13.38
N ALA A 405 1.28 -16.10 -14.41
CA ALA A 405 0.32 -15.00 -14.41
C ALA A 405 -0.77 -15.19 -13.32
N ALA A 406 -1.23 -16.40 -13.07
CA ALA A 406 -2.14 -16.72 -11.97
C ALA A 406 -1.50 -16.40 -10.61
N TYR A 407 -0.26 -16.81 -10.38
CA TYR A 407 0.51 -16.47 -9.19
C TYR A 407 0.62 -14.95 -8.99
N HIS A 408 1.01 -14.21 -10.02
CA HIS A 408 1.13 -12.76 -9.95
C HIS A 408 -0.20 -12.10 -9.56
N HIS A 409 -1.36 -12.62 -10.04
CA HIS A 409 -2.66 -12.05 -9.71
C HIS A 409 -3.16 -12.47 -8.32
N ALA A 410 -2.92 -13.71 -7.90
CA ALA A 410 -3.16 -14.12 -6.52
C ALA A 410 -2.42 -13.20 -5.54
N TYR A 411 -1.19 -12.83 -5.91
CA TYR A 411 -0.37 -11.94 -5.10
C TYR A 411 -0.82 -10.46 -5.20
N THR A 412 -0.93 -9.89 -6.41
CA THR A 412 -1.17 -8.44 -6.61
C THR A 412 -2.61 -8.03 -6.33
N VAL A 413 -3.59 -8.82 -6.78
CA VAL A 413 -5.01 -8.54 -6.54
C VAL A 413 -5.43 -9.11 -5.19
N GLY A 414 -5.16 -10.40 -4.96
CA GLY A 414 -5.57 -11.11 -3.76
C GLY A 414 -4.88 -10.60 -2.48
N PHE A 415 -3.57 -10.38 -2.50
CA PHE A 415 -2.85 -9.91 -1.31
C PHE A 415 -2.70 -8.39 -1.30
N VAL A 416 -2.01 -7.79 -2.28
CA VAL A 416 -1.65 -6.37 -2.23
C VAL A 416 -2.88 -5.46 -2.33
N SER A 417 -3.75 -5.66 -3.33
CA SER A 417 -4.92 -4.79 -3.53
C SER A 417 -5.94 -4.95 -2.40
N MET A 418 -6.17 -6.17 -1.90
CA MET A 418 -7.00 -6.38 -0.70
C MET A 418 -6.46 -5.65 0.52
N MET A 419 -5.12 -5.65 0.71
CA MET A 419 -4.49 -4.94 1.82
C MET A 419 -4.64 -3.43 1.65
N ILE A 420 -4.43 -2.87 0.46
CA ILE A 420 -4.63 -1.45 0.17
C ILE A 420 -6.08 -1.05 0.47
N VAL A 421 -7.05 -1.80 -0.04
CA VAL A 421 -8.48 -1.54 0.17
C VAL A 421 -8.83 -1.60 1.67
N GLY A 422 -8.37 -2.63 2.38
CA GLY A 422 -8.63 -2.80 3.81
C GLY A 422 -8.04 -1.67 4.66
N VAL A 423 -6.75 -1.39 4.49
CA VAL A 423 -6.03 -0.36 5.26
C VAL A 423 -6.54 1.04 4.94
N ALA A 424 -6.71 1.38 3.65
CA ALA A 424 -7.21 2.71 3.27
C ALA A 424 -8.64 2.95 3.78
N SER A 425 -9.52 1.93 3.74
CA SER A 425 -10.88 2.04 4.28
C SER A 425 -10.92 2.27 5.80
N ARG A 426 -9.91 1.81 6.52
CA ARG A 426 -9.77 2.06 7.97
C ARG A 426 -9.16 3.43 8.24
N VAL A 427 -8.09 3.77 7.52
CA VAL A 427 -7.25 4.93 7.83
C VAL A 427 -7.83 6.24 7.31
N VAL A 428 -8.44 6.25 6.12
CA VAL A 428 -8.92 7.49 5.48
C VAL A 428 -10.00 8.20 6.30
N PRO A 429 -11.04 7.54 6.83
CA PRO A 429 -12.01 8.22 7.71
C PRO A 429 -11.35 8.82 8.94
N ILE A 430 -10.43 8.09 9.60
CA ILE A 430 -9.70 8.56 10.78
C ILE A 430 -8.90 9.84 10.48
N LEU A 431 -8.09 9.79 9.41
CA LEU A 431 -7.29 10.94 8.97
C LEU A 431 -8.18 12.13 8.56
N ALA A 432 -9.39 11.86 8.10
CA ALA A 432 -10.37 12.86 7.74
C ALA A 432 -11.12 13.42 8.95
N GLY A 433 -10.93 12.89 10.16
CA GLY A 433 -11.73 13.24 11.35
C GLY A 433 -13.20 12.82 11.22
N LEU A 434 -13.49 11.77 10.44
CA LEU A 434 -14.83 11.26 10.18
C LEU A 434 -15.01 9.90 10.85
N ASP A 435 -16.25 9.60 11.22
CA ASP A 435 -16.62 8.28 11.69
C ASP A 435 -16.49 7.24 10.56
N ALA A 436 -16.05 6.03 10.90
CA ALA A 436 -15.88 4.94 9.95
C ALA A 436 -17.20 4.54 9.23
N SER A 437 -18.38 4.86 9.83
CA SER A 437 -19.70 4.62 9.22
C SER A 437 -19.94 5.42 7.94
N ARG A 438 -19.12 6.43 7.65
CA ARG A 438 -19.18 7.20 6.39
C ARG A 438 -18.88 6.36 5.14
N LEU A 439 -18.16 5.25 5.31
CA LEU A 439 -18.07 4.21 4.28
C LEU A 439 -19.18 3.17 4.49
N SER A 440 -19.63 2.56 3.41
CA SER A 440 -20.57 1.43 3.47
C SER A 440 -19.95 0.22 4.19
N ARG A 441 -20.72 -0.86 4.36
CA ARG A 441 -20.18 -2.13 4.89
C ARG A 441 -19.15 -2.80 3.99
N LEU A 442 -18.95 -2.31 2.75
CA LEU A 442 -17.97 -2.76 1.76
C LEU A 442 -18.08 -4.26 1.40
N TRP A 443 -19.25 -4.88 1.57
CA TRP A 443 -19.44 -6.29 1.17
C TRP A 443 -19.42 -6.45 -0.35
N GLY A 444 -20.01 -5.50 -1.10
CA GLY A 444 -19.99 -5.52 -2.57
C GLY A 444 -18.56 -5.53 -3.12
N PRO A 445 -17.72 -4.52 -2.83
CA PRO A 445 -16.31 -4.52 -3.23
C PRO A 445 -15.53 -5.76 -2.78
N PHE A 446 -15.78 -6.24 -1.54
CA PHE A 446 -15.11 -7.42 -1.00
C PHE A 446 -15.43 -8.69 -1.79
N LEU A 447 -16.71 -8.95 -2.06
CA LEU A 447 -17.15 -10.14 -2.80
C LEU A 447 -16.69 -10.09 -4.25
N LEU A 448 -16.90 -8.97 -4.95
CA LEU A 448 -16.51 -8.82 -6.35
C LEU A 448 -15.00 -9.00 -6.55
N LEU A 449 -14.18 -8.44 -5.67
CA LEU A 449 -12.73 -8.55 -5.76
C LEU A 449 -12.26 -10.00 -5.51
N ASN A 450 -12.86 -10.71 -4.53
CA ASN A 450 -12.52 -12.12 -4.28
C ASN A 450 -13.02 -13.03 -5.41
N ILE A 451 -14.24 -12.85 -5.89
CA ILE A 451 -14.81 -13.67 -6.98
C ILE A 451 -13.99 -13.46 -8.26
N GLY A 452 -13.67 -12.20 -8.60
CA GLY A 452 -12.82 -11.88 -9.74
C GLY A 452 -11.44 -12.54 -9.63
N CYS A 453 -10.78 -12.41 -8.48
CA CYS A 453 -9.46 -12.99 -8.24
C CYS A 453 -9.50 -14.53 -8.24
N ILE A 454 -10.47 -15.19 -7.58
CA ILE A 454 -10.64 -16.64 -7.60
C ILE A 454 -10.85 -17.12 -9.04
N GLY A 455 -11.80 -16.51 -9.76
CA GLY A 455 -12.08 -16.85 -11.15
C GLY A 455 -10.85 -16.70 -12.03
N ARG A 456 -10.13 -15.58 -11.89
CA ARG A 456 -8.92 -15.30 -12.64
C ARG A 456 -7.84 -16.36 -12.40
N VAL A 457 -7.48 -16.58 -11.14
CA VAL A 457 -6.42 -17.52 -10.76
C VAL A 457 -6.76 -18.93 -11.20
N SER A 458 -7.98 -19.39 -10.93
CA SER A 458 -8.42 -20.75 -11.30
C SER A 458 -8.44 -20.94 -12.82
N LEU A 459 -8.98 -20.00 -13.58
CA LEU A 459 -9.04 -20.09 -15.03
C LEU A 459 -7.65 -20.03 -15.67
N GLN A 460 -6.73 -19.21 -15.16
CA GLN A 460 -5.37 -19.18 -15.69
C GLN A 460 -4.60 -20.47 -15.39
N ILE A 461 -4.73 -21.05 -14.18
CA ILE A 461 -4.13 -22.36 -13.89
C ILE A 461 -4.65 -23.44 -14.84
N THR A 462 -5.95 -23.42 -15.13
CA THR A 462 -6.58 -24.43 -15.98
C THR A 462 -6.41 -24.18 -17.48
N ALA A 463 -5.95 -22.97 -17.88
CA ALA A 463 -5.76 -22.62 -19.29
C ALA A 463 -4.73 -23.52 -19.99
N ASP A 464 -3.74 -24.01 -19.26
CA ASP A 464 -2.73 -24.92 -19.78
C ASP A 464 -3.29 -26.29 -20.23
N TRP A 465 -4.46 -26.70 -19.71
CA TRP A 465 -5.15 -27.95 -20.11
C TRP A 465 -6.40 -27.69 -20.94
N PHE A 466 -7.14 -26.61 -20.65
CA PHE A 466 -8.45 -26.30 -21.26
C PHE A 466 -8.50 -24.87 -21.82
N PRO A 467 -7.60 -24.48 -22.75
CA PRO A 467 -7.49 -23.09 -23.23
C PRO A 467 -8.79 -22.59 -23.89
N GLN A 468 -9.53 -23.48 -24.59
CA GLN A 468 -10.77 -23.13 -25.29
C GLN A 468 -11.90 -22.66 -24.36
N VAL A 469 -11.89 -23.10 -23.10
CA VAL A 469 -12.88 -22.72 -22.08
C VAL A 469 -12.33 -21.62 -21.20
N ALA A 470 -11.08 -21.72 -20.78
CA ALA A 470 -10.47 -20.83 -19.81
C ALA A 470 -10.29 -19.40 -20.35
N PHE A 471 -9.71 -19.23 -21.57
CA PHE A 471 -9.47 -17.90 -22.13
C PHE A 471 -10.74 -17.06 -22.34
N PRO A 472 -11.84 -17.54 -22.91
CA PRO A 472 -13.06 -16.74 -23.00
C PRO A 472 -13.60 -16.25 -21.65
N LEU A 473 -13.54 -17.10 -20.63
CA LEU A 473 -14.07 -16.78 -19.29
C LEU A 473 -13.15 -15.85 -18.49
N VAL A 474 -11.83 -15.96 -18.67
CA VAL A 474 -10.87 -15.11 -17.93
C VAL A 474 -11.06 -13.63 -18.26
N GLY A 475 -11.51 -13.30 -19.47
CA GLY A 475 -11.81 -11.93 -19.88
C GLY A 475 -12.85 -11.23 -18.98
N LEU A 476 -13.81 -11.98 -18.42
CA LEU A 476 -14.85 -11.43 -17.55
C LEU A 476 -14.31 -11.09 -16.14
N THR A 477 -13.32 -11.82 -15.65
CA THR A 477 -12.82 -11.68 -14.27
C THR A 477 -12.21 -10.31 -14.01
N GLY A 478 -11.50 -9.73 -14.97
CA GLY A 478 -10.92 -8.40 -14.86
C GLY A 478 -11.97 -7.30 -14.66
N PHE A 479 -13.14 -7.42 -15.29
CA PHE A 479 -14.22 -6.45 -15.11
C PHE A 479 -14.88 -6.53 -13.74
N LEU A 480 -14.93 -7.72 -13.11
CA LEU A 480 -15.37 -7.87 -11.72
C LEU A 480 -14.42 -7.14 -10.76
N GLU A 481 -13.12 -7.27 -10.97
CA GLU A 481 -12.09 -6.57 -10.19
C GLU A 481 -12.18 -5.04 -10.39
N VAL A 482 -12.35 -4.57 -11.63
CA VAL A 482 -12.56 -3.14 -11.94
C VAL A 482 -13.83 -2.61 -11.28
N ALA A 483 -14.93 -3.35 -11.34
CA ALA A 483 -16.19 -2.95 -10.70
C ALA A 483 -16.02 -2.82 -9.17
N ALA A 484 -15.31 -3.78 -8.54
CA ALA A 484 -15.00 -3.74 -7.12
C ALA A 484 -14.19 -2.50 -6.73
N LEU A 485 -13.09 -2.25 -7.47
CA LEU A 485 -12.20 -1.12 -7.23
C LEU A 485 -12.88 0.23 -7.54
N SER A 486 -13.75 0.29 -8.55
CA SER A 486 -14.54 1.47 -8.87
C SER A 486 -15.53 1.82 -7.77
N TRP A 487 -16.30 0.83 -7.29
CA TRP A 487 -17.23 1.04 -6.18
C TRP A 487 -16.50 1.55 -4.93
N TRP A 488 -15.48 0.83 -4.50
CA TRP A 488 -14.66 1.23 -3.36
C TRP A 488 -13.99 2.59 -3.56
N GLY A 489 -13.39 2.82 -4.73
CA GLY A 489 -12.67 4.05 -5.04
C GLY A 489 -13.58 5.29 -5.01
N ILE A 490 -14.80 5.18 -5.52
CA ILE A 490 -15.81 6.26 -5.47
C ILE A 490 -16.18 6.60 -4.02
N GLU A 491 -16.44 5.58 -3.19
CA GLU A 491 -16.75 5.81 -1.77
C GLU A 491 -15.58 6.48 -1.03
N LEU A 492 -14.35 5.97 -1.24
CA LEU A 492 -13.15 6.54 -0.61
C LEU A 492 -12.91 7.98 -1.06
N TRP A 493 -13.09 8.26 -2.36
CA TRP A 493 -12.95 9.60 -2.93
C TRP A 493 -13.95 10.59 -2.33
N ARG A 494 -15.21 10.17 -2.16
CA ARG A 494 -16.24 10.97 -1.49
C ARG A 494 -15.84 11.34 -0.06
N VAL A 495 -15.34 10.39 0.72
CA VAL A 495 -14.86 10.63 2.09
C VAL A 495 -13.71 11.64 2.11
N MET A 496 -12.74 11.52 1.19
CA MET A 496 -11.64 12.47 1.08
C MET A 496 -12.11 13.89 0.66
N ASN A 497 -13.18 14.01 -0.13
CA ASN A 497 -13.76 15.30 -0.52
C ASN A 497 -14.52 15.96 0.65
N ILE A 498 -15.28 15.21 1.42
CA ILE A 498 -15.95 15.74 2.63
C ILE A 498 -14.93 16.36 3.57
N ALA A 499 -13.80 15.68 3.78
CA ALA A 499 -12.71 16.19 4.59
C ALA A 499 -12.05 17.46 4.02
N ALA A 500 -11.97 17.58 2.69
CA ALA A 500 -11.37 18.74 2.04
C ALA A 500 -12.28 20.00 2.13
N ASN A 501 -13.59 19.78 2.14
CA ASN A 501 -14.60 20.85 2.11
C ASN A 501 -15.09 21.27 3.51
N ARG A 502 -14.54 20.70 4.58
CA ARG A 502 -14.87 21.16 5.94
C ARG A 502 -14.47 22.62 6.09
N PRO A 503 -15.35 23.48 6.65
CA PRO A 503 -14.96 24.84 6.97
C PRO A 503 -13.71 24.79 7.85
N LYS A 504 -12.66 25.47 7.44
CA LYS A 504 -11.55 25.75 8.32
C LYS A 504 -12.16 26.57 9.46
N LEU A 505 -12.34 25.98 10.64
CA LEU A 505 -12.76 26.70 11.81
C LEU A 505 -11.72 27.81 12.06
N SER A 506 -11.97 28.98 11.49
CA SER A 506 -11.36 30.18 11.99
C SER A 506 -11.88 30.30 13.43
N VAL A 507 -11.01 30.17 14.40
CA VAL A 507 -11.30 30.60 15.76
C VAL A 507 -11.44 32.11 15.66
N THR A 508 -12.62 32.56 15.25
CA THR A 508 -13.03 33.94 15.43
C THR A 508 -12.97 34.16 16.93
N SER A 509 -12.05 35.02 17.34
CA SER A 509 -11.96 35.53 18.69
C SER A 509 -13.35 35.79 19.20
N VAL A 510 -13.80 35.05 20.21
CA VAL A 510 -14.90 35.48 21.07
C VAL A 510 -14.41 36.80 21.66
N GLN A 511 -14.91 37.92 21.13
CA GLN A 511 -14.66 39.20 21.76
C GLN A 511 -15.17 39.05 23.19
N PRO A 512 -14.34 39.37 24.20
CA PRO A 512 -14.80 39.36 25.57
C PRO A 512 -15.98 40.37 25.62
N ALA A 513 -17.12 39.89 26.11
CA ALA A 513 -18.30 40.72 26.34
C ALA A 513 -17.80 41.95 27.14
N ARG A 514 -17.97 43.15 26.57
CA ARG A 514 -17.71 44.39 27.29
C ARG A 514 -18.52 44.38 28.56
N PRO A 515 -17.96 44.63 29.77
CA PRO A 515 -18.76 44.76 30.94
C PRO A 515 -19.69 45.95 30.74
N GLN A 516 -20.99 45.72 30.81
CA GLN A 516 -21.97 46.77 30.86
C GLN A 516 -21.72 47.54 32.18
N LEU A 517 -21.24 48.77 32.05
CA LEU A 517 -21.22 49.72 33.15
C LEU A 517 -22.67 49.98 33.56
N ILE A 518 -23.09 49.41 34.69
CA ILE A 518 -24.34 49.80 35.35
C ILE A 518 -24.12 51.23 35.85
N SER A 519 -24.72 52.17 35.15
CA SER A 519 -24.84 53.56 35.61
C SER A 519 -25.77 53.58 36.83
N ILE A 520 -25.16 53.77 38.02
CA ILE A 520 -25.92 54.13 39.20
C ILE A 520 -26.17 55.64 39.08
N ALA A 521 -27.41 55.98 38.61
CA ALA A 521 -27.91 57.34 38.70
C ALA A 521 -28.42 57.58 40.15
N ASN A 522 -27.97 58.65 40.78
CA ASN A 522 -28.46 59.20 42.03
C ASN A 522 -29.91 59.64 41.95
#